data_7fe58b459fbc1aaeb4757950ce0bd078
#
_entry.id   7fe58b459fbc1aaeb4757950ce0bd078
#
_cell.length_a   1.000
_cell.length_b   1.000
_cell.length_c   1.000
_cell.angle_alpha   90.00
_cell.angle_beta   90.00
_cell.angle_gamma   90.00
#
_symmetry.space_group_name_H-M   'P 1'
#
loop_
_entity.id
_entity.type
_entity.pdbx_description
1 polymer ?
#
loop_
_entity_poly.entity_id
_entity_poly.type
_entity_poly.pdbx_seq_one_letter_code
_entity_poly.pdbx_strand_id
1 'polypeptide(L)'
;MIQDRLKALRSEMAKRGISLYVVPTADFHESEYVGEHFKARKYITGFTGSAGTAVITMDEAGLWTDGRYFVQAAAQLKDTTVKLFKIGEEGVPTVDEYIKDTLSDGGVIGFDGRVVNAAWGKRLSEIAKEKHGSMYVNEDLIDLIWTDRPPMSKAPVMIFDNKYTGEDISSKLKRVREQMAQKGATLHLMSSLYDIAWLLNVRGGDISYVPVVLSYLALSQDSCIWFLQEEVVTETLKAYLDKNGIQTRPYDDFYEYVKHIDEKETVLLNTSIVNYRICDSLPDGVKVIDAEDPTVVMKAVKNEVQLENLRKAHLKDAVAMCKFMYWLKTNIGKIPMTEISASDYLASLRAEQEGFLDLSFATICGYADHGAIVHYSATEESDRQLKPESLLLVDSGGHYLEGTTDITRTFVLGPVTDEMKDMFTRVCRSNMNLANAKFKEGCSGLNFDILAREPFWEIGMDYNHGTGHGVGYVLNVHEGPNSFHWKQYPGRTAERVIEEGMVTTDEPGIYLEGKFGIRTENELICRKGEKNEYGQFMYFENLTYVPIDLDAIDPNQMTDREKGYLNAYHARVYELVSPFLNDEEAQWLKKYTRAI
;
A
#
# COMPACT_ATOMS: atom_id res chain seq x y z
N MET A 1 -1.54 4.48 -31.30
CA MET A 1 -0.94 3.71 -30.17
C MET A 1 -1.98 2.92 -29.36
N ILE A 2 -2.82 3.49 -28.48
CA ILE A 2 -3.80 2.69 -27.70
C ILE A 2 -4.82 1.99 -28.60
N GLN A 3 -5.36 2.69 -29.58
CA GLN A 3 -6.30 2.09 -30.55
C GLN A 3 -5.72 0.89 -31.31
N ASP A 4 -4.44 0.93 -31.67
CA ASP A 4 -3.78 -0.19 -32.37
C ASP A 4 -3.62 -1.40 -31.44
N ARG A 5 -3.30 -1.16 -30.15
CA ARG A 5 -3.22 -2.22 -29.12
C ARG A 5 -4.57 -2.87 -28.89
N LEU A 6 -5.63 -2.06 -28.75
CA LEU A 6 -7.00 -2.56 -28.62
C LEU A 6 -7.43 -3.37 -29.86
N LYS A 7 -7.09 -2.91 -31.05
CA LYS A 7 -7.37 -3.65 -32.30
C LYS A 7 -6.61 -4.98 -32.35
N ALA A 8 -5.34 -5.00 -31.94
CA ALA A 8 -4.54 -6.23 -31.88
C ALA A 8 -5.13 -7.22 -30.86
N LEU A 9 -5.49 -6.76 -29.66
CA LEU A 9 -6.13 -7.61 -28.65
C LEU A 9 -7.46 -8.19 -29.15
N ARG A 10 -8.33 -7.37 -29.75
CA ARG A 10 -9.59 -7.84 -30.34
C ARG A 10 -9.38 -8.88 -31.44
N SER A 11 -8.30 -8.76 -32.21
CA SER A 11 -7.93 -9.79 -33.21
C SER A 11 -7.59 -11.12 -32.55
N GLU A 12 -6.85 -11.10 -31.43
CA GLU A 12 -6.54 -12.33 -30.68
C GLU A 12 -7.78 -12.91 -29.98
N MET A 13 -8.65 -12.05 -29.46
CA MET A 13 -9.95 -12.45 -28.89
C MET A 13 -10.83 -13.15 -29.93
N ALA A 14 -10.95 -12.56 -31.14
CA ALA A 14 -11.77 -13.13 -32.24
C ALA A 14 -11.29 -14.51 -32.67
N LYS A 15 -9.97 -14.75 -32.76
CA LYS A 15 -9.38 -16.06 -33.11
C LYS A 15 -9.77 -17.17 -32.12
N ARG A 16 -10.09 -16.79 -30.87
CA ARG A 16 -10.40 -17.71 -29.75
C ARG A 16 -11.88 -17.70 -29.35
N GLY A 17 -12.70 -16.93 -30.05
CA GLY A 17 -14.13 -16.79 -29.76
C GLY A 17 -14.41 -16.07 -28.42
N ILE A 18 -13.49 -15.24 -27.93
CA ILE A 18 -13.62 -14.50 -26.67
C ILE A 18 -14.49 -13.26 -26.90
N SER A 19 -15.56 -13.12 -26.10
CA SER A 19 -16.53 -12.03 -26.18
C SER A 19 -16.05 -10.75 -25.49
N LEU A 20 -15.39 -10.91 -24.33
CA LEU A 20 -14.76 -9.83 -23.57
C LEU A 20 -13.51 -10.32 -22.86
N TYR A 21 -12.54 -9.42 -22.62
CA TYR A 21 -11.28 -9.72 -21.98
C TYR A 21 -11.02 -8.76 -20.82
N VAL A 22 -10.68 -9.32 -19.64
CA VAL A 22 -10.46 -8.55 -18.39
C VAL A 22 -8.97 -8.40 -18.14
N VAL A 23 -8.52 -7.17 -17.87
CA VAL A 23 -7.13 -6.83 -17.57
C VAL A 23 -7.08 -5.97 -16.31
N PRO A 24 -6.87 -6.55 -15.12
CA PRO A 24 -6.72 -5.79 -13.88
C PRO A 24 -5.32 -5.18 -13.74
N THR A 25 -5.16 -4.26 -12.79
CA THR A 25 -3.85 -3.98 -12.21
C THR A 25 -3.55 -5.12 -11.24
N ALA A 26 -2.74 -6.07 -11.64
CA ALA A 26 -2.33 -7.20 -10.81
C ALA A 26 -1.06 -7.84 -11.35
N ASP A 27 -0.32 -8.49 -10.48
CA ASP A 27 0.68 -9.49 -10.80
C ASP A 27 0.14 -10.90 -10.50
N PHE A 28 1.01 -11.90 -10.48
CA PHE A 28 0.61 -13.29 -10.17
C PHE A 28 0.40 -13.55 -8.66
N HIS A 29 0.60 -12.53 -7.83
CA HIS A 29 0.71 -12.61 -6.37
C HIS A 29 -0.30 -11.72 -5.63
N GLU A 30 -1.17 -11.02 -6.36
CA GLU A 30 -2.12 -10.01 -5.83
C GLU A 30 -1.38 -8.87 -5.09
N SER A 31 -0.21 -8.46 -5.62
CA SER A 31 0.53 -7.33 -5.05
C SER A 31 -0.16 -6.00 -5.37
N GLU A 32 -0.10 -5.05 -4.43
CA GLU A 32 -0.65 -3.69 -4.64
C GLU A 32 0.14 -2.92 -5.70
N TYR A 33 1.47 -2.92 -5.57
CA TYR A 33 2.38 -2.41 -6.59
C TYR A 33 2.87 -3.57 -7.44
N VAL A 34 2.95 -3.36 -8.74
CA VAL A 34 3.34 -4.40 -9.70
C VAL A 34 4.60 -4.01 -10.44
N GLY A 35 5.47 -5.01 -10.67
CA GLY A 35 6.67 -4.84 -11.50
C GLY A 35 6.32 -4.48 -12.95
N GLU A 36 7.29 -3.94 -13.71
CA GLU A 36 7.08 -3.47 -15.08
C GLU A 36 6.51 -4.55 -16.03
N HIS A 37 6.90 -5.81 -15.82
CA HIS A 37 6.36 -6.94 -16.58
C HIS A 37 4.84 -7.06 -16.48
N PHE A 38 4.27 -6.73 -15.32
CA PHE A 38 2.85 -6.92 -15.01
C PHE A 38 1.97 -5.69 -15.33
N LYS A 39 2.52 -4.62 -15.92
CA LYS A 39 1.77 -3.40 -16.24
C LYS A 39 0.88 -3.52 -17.49
N ALA A 40 0.24 -4.69 -17.67
CA ALA A 40 -0.64 -5.00 -18.80
C ALA A 40 -1.80 -4.02 -18.95
N ARG A 41 -2.46 -3.62 -17.83
CA ARG A 41 -3.54 -2.65 -17.84
C ARG A 41 -3.05 -1.26 -18.31
N LYS A 42 -1.87 -0.81 -17.86
CA LYS A 42 -1.23 0.43 -18.36
C LYS A 42 -0.95 0.31 -19.87
N TYR A 43 -0.41 -0.82 -20.32
CA TYR A 43 -0.12 -1.06 -21.73
C TYR A 43 -1.36 -0.92 -22.59
N ILE A 44 -2.47 -1.55 -22.23
CA ILE A 44 -3.67 -1.60 -23.07
C ILE A 44 -4.54 -0.34 -23.01
N THR A 45 -4.49 0.45 -21.90
CA THR A 45 -5.33 1.64 -21.72
C THR A 45 -4.58 2.96 -21.79
N GLY A 46 -3.27 2.98 -21.49
CA GLY A 46 -2.48 4.20 -21.31
C GLY A 46 -2.62 4.84 -19.94
N PHE A 47 -3.53 4.37 -19.08
CA PHE A 47 -3.68 4.88 -17.72
C PHE A 47 -2.54 4.39 -16.81
N THR A 48 -1.93 5.29 -16.05
CA THR A 48 -0.74 5.00 -15.23
C THR A 48 -0.99 4.87 -13.74
N GLY A 49 -2.19 5.18 -13.24
CA GLY A 49 -2.55 5.04 -11.82
C GLY A 49 -2.34 3.61 -11.30
N SER A 50 -2.13 3.42 -10.01
CA SER A 50 -1.78 2.11 -9.44
C SER A 50 -2.97 1.16 -9.27
N ALA A 51 -4.22 1.64 -9.36
CA ALA A 51 -5.41 0.82 -9.20
C ALA A 51 -6.39 1.00 -10.35
N GLY A 52 -6.90 -0.11 -10.89
CA GLY A 52 -7.96 -0.10 -11.91
C GLY A 52 -8.05 -1.41 -12.67
N THR A 53 -9.20 -1.61 -13.30
CA THR A 53 -9.50 -2.79 -14.12
C THR A 53 -9.98 -2.34 -15.50
N ALA A 54 -9.40 -2.89 -16.54
CA ALA A 54 -9.90 -2.71 -17.90
C ALA A 54 -10.76 -3.89 -18.32
N VAL A 55 -11.89 -3.61 -18.98
CA VAL A 55 -12.70 -4.61 -19.67
C VAL A 55 -12.81 -4.21 -21.13
N ILE A 56 -12.38 -5.10 -22.00
CA ILE A 56 -12.35 -4.91 -23.45
C ILE A 56 -13.34 -5.87 -24.09
N THR A 57 -14.35 -5.34 -24.80
CA THR A 57 -15.25 -6.09 -25.65
C THR A 57 -14.84 -5.95 -27.10
N MET A 58 -15.54 -6.61 -28.01
CA MET A 58 -15.27 -6.46 -29.46
C MET A 58 -15.47 -5.03 -29.96
N ASP A 59 -16.36 -4.27 -29.33
CA ASP A 59 -16.76 -2.92 -29.78
C ASP A 59 -16.30 -1.81 -28.83
N GLU A 60 -16.26 -2.07 -27.52
CA GLU A 60 -15.98 -1.09 -26.48
C GLU A 60 -14.74 -1.44 -25.65
N ALA A 61 -14.22 -0.46 -24.92
CA ALA A 61 -13.22 -0.64 -23.88
C ALA A 61 -13.54 0.29 -22.72
N GLY A 62 -13.52 -0.23 -21.50
CA GLY A 62 -13.77 0.52 -20.28
C GLY A 62 -12.63 0.38 -19.29
N LEU A 63 -12.37 1.43 -18.50
CA LEU A 63 -11.47 1.44 -17.35
C LEU A 63 -12.27 1.81 -16.11
N TRP A 64 -12.29 0.93 -15.12
CA TRP A 64 -12.80 1.17 -13.78
C TRP A 64 -11.67 1.57 -12.85
N THR A 65 -11.80 2.68 -12.15
CA THR A 65 -10.86 3.12 -11.10
C THR A 65 -11.60 3.86 -10.00
N ASP A 66 -10.97 4.04 -8.83
CA ASP A 66 -11.56 4.69 -7.66
C ASP A 66 -11.28 6.20 -7.58
N GLY A 67 -11.87 6.87 -6.58
CA GLY A 67 -11.87 8.32 -6.42
C GLY A 67 -10.49 8.97 -6.36
N ARG A 68 -9.46 8.23 -5.97
CA ARG A 68 -8.06 8.72 -5.92
C ARG A 68 -7.53 9.09 -7.31
N TYR A 69 -8.08 8.47 -8.36
CA TYR A 69 -7.57 8.55 -9.73
C TYR A 69 -8.52 9.19 -10.74
N PHE A 70 -9.71 9.63 -10.37
CA PHE A 70 -10.71 10.14 -11.33
C PHE A 70 -10.16 11.25 -12.23
N VAL A 71 -9.47 12.23 -11.65
CA VAL A 71 -8.89 13.37 -12.38
C VAL A 71 -7.79 12.91 -13.33
N GLN A 72 -6.86 12.09 -12.84
CA GLN A 72 -5.75 11.55 -13.63
C GLN A 72 -6.26 10.69 -14.79
N ALA A 73 -7.19 9.77 -14.51
CA ALA A 73 -7.75 8.89 -15.52
C ALA A 73 -8.51 9.67 -16.60
N ALA A 74 -9.31 10.67 -16.21
CA ALA A 74 -10.00 11.53 -17.17
C ALA A 74 -9.03 12.25 -18.11
N ALA A 75 -7.92 12.77 -17.58
CA ALA A 75 -6.90 13.44 -18.38
C ALA A 75 -6.17 12.47 -19.34
N GLN A 76 -5.75 11.29 -18.84
CA GLN A 76 -4.96 10.32 -19.60
C GLN A 76 -5.78 9.56 -20.65
N LEU A 77 -7.09 9.40 -20.45
CA LEU A 77 -7.97 8.71 -21.39
C LEU A 77 -8.61 9.63 -22.44
N LYS A 78 -8.46 10.96 -22.31
CA LYS A 78 -9.16 11.98 -23.12
C LYS A 78 -9.07 11.75 -24.63
N ASP A 79 -7.90 11.36 -25.12
CA ASP A 79 -7.63 11.16 -26.54
C ASP A 79 -7.64 9.67 -26.94
N THR A 80 -8.26 8.82 -26.11
CA THR A 80 -8.41 7.38 -26.35
C THR A 80 -9.87 7.01 -26.58
N THR A 81 -10.13 5.75 -26.97
CA THR A 81 -11.48 5.18 -27.06
C THR A 81 -11.88 4.43 -25.78
N VAL A 82 -11.08 4.50 -24.73
CA VAL A 82 -11.35 3.85 -23.45
C VAL A 82 -12.28 4.74 -22.61
N LYS A 83 -13.43 4.22 -22.23
CA LYS A 83 -14.40 4.90 -21.38
C LYS A 83 -13.98 4.82 -19.91
N LEU A 84 -14.07 5.93 -19.16
CA LEU A 84 -13.84 5.95 -17.74
C LEU A 84 -15.11 5.60 -16.97
N PHE A 85 -15.04 4.60 -16.10
CA PHE A 85 -16.06 4.23 -15.12
C PHE A 85 -15.56 4.55 -13.72
N LYS A 86 -16.22 5.51 -13.06
CA LYS A 86 -15.84 6.03 -11.74
C LYS A 86 -16.49 5.16 -10.65
N ILE A 87 -15.72 4.24 -10.06
CA ILE A 87 -16.23 3.30 -9.04
C ILE A 87 -16.85 4.06 -7.87
N GLY A 88 -18.10 3.69 -7.53
CA GLY A 88 -18.82 4.26 -6.39
C GLY A 88 -19.69 5.47 -6.70
N GLU A 89 -19.61 6.02 -7.91
CA GLU A 89 -20.50 7.09 -8.36
C GLU A 89 -21.88 6.53 -8.75
N GLU A 90 -22.92 7.33 -8.53
CA GLU A 90 -24.31 6.95 -8.85
C GLU A 90 -24.50 6.63 -10.34
N GLY A 91 -25.10 5.49 -10.63
CA GLY A 91 -25.37 5.04 -12.00
C GLY A 91 -24.17 4.41 -12.71
N VAL A 92 -23.02 4.26 -12.04
CA VAL A 92 -21.84 3.56 -12.60
C VAL A 92 -21.86 2.10 -12.18
N PRO A 93 -21.98 1.14 -13.13
CA PRO A 93 -21.97 -0.29 -12.81
C PRO A 93 -20.60 -0.73 -12.28
N THR A 94 -20.59 -1.70 -11.39
CA THR A 94 -19.37 -2.45 -11.05
C THR A 94 -18.84 -3.23 -12.25
N VAL A 95 -17.61 -3.69 -12.19
CA VAL A 95 -17.02 -4.53 -13.25
C VAL A 95 -17.86 -5.79 -13.47
N ASP A 96 -18.28 -6.45 -12.38
CA ASP A 96 -19.08 -7.69 -12.44
C ASP A 96 -20.46 -7.45 -13.07
N GLU A 97 -21.15 -6.36 -12.70
CA GLU A 97 -22.42 -5.96 -13.31
C GLU A 97 -22.29 -5.64 -14.80
N TYR A 98 -21.26 -4.86 -15.17
CA TYR A 98 -20.99 -4.54 -16.58
C TYR A 98 -20.74 -5.80 -17.40
N ILE A 99 -19.91 -6.73 -16.91
CA ILE A 99 -19.63 -8.01 -17.56
C ILE A 99 -20.92 -8.81 -17.73
N LYS A 100 -21.74 -8.93 -16.69
CA LYS A 100 -23.02 -9.63 -16.70
C LYS A 100 -24.01 -9.04 -17.73
N ASP A 101 -24.08 -7.72 -17.81
CA ASP A 101 -25.00 -7.03 -18.74
C ASP A 101 -24.53 -7.08 -20.19
N THR A 102 -23.20 -7.07 -20.40
CA THR A 102 -22.60 -7.02 -21.74
C THR A 102 -22.40 -8.41 -22.35
N LEU A 103 -22.18 -9.44 -21.52
CA LEU A 103 -21.94 -10.81 -22.01
C LEU A 103 -23.22 -11.37 -22.66
N SER A 104 -23.12 -11.70 -23.95
CA SER A 104 -24.20 -12.40 -24.66
C SER A 104 -24.38 -13.83 -24.18
N ASP A 105 -25.54 -14.40 -24.46
CA ASP A 105 -25.79 -15.83 -24.20
C ASP A 105 -24.79 -16.69 -24.98
N GLY A 106 -24.18 -17.67 -24.32
CA GLY A 106 -23.09 -18.49 -24.86
C GLY A 106 -21.73 -17.77 -24.98
N GLY A 107 -21.61 -16.53 -24.49
CA GLY A 107 -20.38 -15.73 -24.58
C GLY A 107 -19.22 -16.28 -23.76
N VAL A 108 -17.99 -15.85 -24.11
CA VAL A 108 -16.75 -16.30 -23.46
C VAL A 108 -16.07 -15.12 -22.76
N ILE A 109 -15.81 -15.28 -21.44
CA ILE A 109 -15.03 -14.35 -20.63
C ILE A 109 -13.56 -14.77 -20.70
N GLY A 110 -12.67 -13.87 -21.18
CA GLY A 110 -11.23 -14.11 -21.23
C GLY A 110 -10.46 -13.30 -20.18
N PHE A 111 -9.42 -13.90 -19.59
CA PHE A 111 -8.39 -13.23 -18.80
C PHE A 111 -7.19 -14.15 -18.59
N ASP A 112 -6.03 -13.62 -18.21
CA ASP A 112 -4.94 -14.46 -17.70
C ASP A 112 -5.29 -14.96 -16.30
N GLY A 113 -5.47 -16.25 -16.10
CA GLY A 113 -5.82 -16.85 -14.81
C GLY A 113 -4.80 -16.62 -13.70
N ARG A 114 -3.62 -16.09 -14.04
CA ARG A 114 -2.57 -15.76 -13.07
C ARG A 114 -2.69 -14.36 -12.48
N VAL A 115 -3.45 -13.44 -13.10
CA VAL A 115 -3.61 -12.04 -12.64
C VAL A 115 -5.00 -11.73 -12.09
N VAL A 116 -5.87 -12.73 -12.01
CA VAL A 116 -7.20 -12.64 -11.37
C VAL A 116 -7.19 -13.56 -10.17
N ASN A 117 -7.52 -13.04 -8.97
CA ASN A 117 -7.57 -13.89 -7.80
C ASN A 117 -8.71 -14.94 -7.88
N ALA A 118 -8.57 -16.03 -7.13
CA ALA A 118 -9.47 -17.17 -7.25
C ALA A 118 -10.92 -16.84 -6.88
N ALA A 119 -11.13 -15.98 -5.88
CA ALA A 119 -12.47 -15.57 -5.47
C ALA A 119 -13.18 -14.77 -6.58
N TRP A 120 -12.48 -13.85 -7.23
CA TRP A 120 -13.05 -13.10 -8.36
C TRP A 120 -13.22 -13.99 -9.60
N GLY A 121 -12.24 -14.82 -9.93
CA GLY A 121 -12.35 -15.77 -11.03
C GLY A 121 -13.54 -16.72 -10.89
N LYS A 122 -13.86 -17.13 -9.64
CA LYS A 122 -15.06 -17.91 -9.34
C LYS A 122 -16.34 -17.12 -9.66
N ARG A 123 -16.45 -15.85 -9.24
CA ARG A 123 -17.62 -15.02 -9.60
C ARG A 123 -17.75 -14.83 -11.11
N LEU A 124 -16.64 -14.61 -11.82
CA LEU A 124 -16.66 -14.54 -13.30
C LEU A 124 -17.14 -15.85 -13.94
N SER A 125 -16.73 -16.99 -13.37
CA SER A 125 -17.23 -18.31 -13.79
C SER A 125 -18.74 -18.47 -13.57
N GLU A 126 -19.26 -17.96 -12.46
CA GLU A 126 -20.70 -17.97 -12.17
C GLU A 126 -21.46 -17.11 -13.17
N ILE A 127 -20.98 -15.88 -13.48
CA ILE A 127 -21.56 -15.02 -14.51
C ILE A 127 -21.56 -15.71 -15.88
N ALA A 128 -20.44 -16.32 -16.28
CA ALA A 128 -20.37 -17.07 -17.54
C ALA A 128 -21.42 -18.20 -17.60
N LYS A 129 -21.54 -18.99 -16.52
CA LYS A 129 -22.53 -20.07 -16.42
C LYS A 129 -23.98 -19.59 -16.49
N GLU A 130 -24.31 -18.47 -15.84
CA GLU A 130 -25.64 -17.86 -15.92
C GLU A 130 -26.02 -17.45 -17.35
N LYS A 131 -25.04 -17.15 -18.18
CA LYS A 131 -25.17 -16.83 -19.61
C LYS A 131 -24.92 -18.02 -20.55
N HIS A 132 -24.94 -19.25 -20.05
CA HIS A 132 -24.63 -20.47 -20.80
C HIS A 132 -23.28 -20.41 -21.53
N GLY A 133 -22.39 -19.57 -21.08
CA GLY A 133 -21.07 -19.30 -21.65
C GLY A 133 -19.96 -20.09 -20.99
N SER A 134 -18.73 -19.67 -21.28
CA SER A 134 -17.52 -20.31 -20.75
C SER A 134 -16.44 -19.29 -20.44
N MET A 135 -15.30 -19.78 -19.92
CA MET A 135 -14.13 -18.95 -19.63
C MET A 135 -12.93 -19.38 -20.48
N TYR A 136 -12.07 -18.41 -20.81
CA TYR A 136 -10.77 -18.62 -21.45
C TYR A 136 -9.67 -18.00 -20.58
N VAL A 137 -8.91 -18.83 -19.84
CA VAL A 137 -8.07 -18.38 -18.71
C VAL A 137 -6.61 -18.87 -18.78
N ASN A 138 -6.27 -19.65 -19.80
CA ASN A 138 -4.99 -20.37 -19.85
C ASN A 138 -3.88 -19.63 -20.61
N GLU A 139 -4.17 -18.47 -21.20
CA GLU A 139 -3.24 -17.74 -22.03
C GLU A 139 -3.34 -16.23 -21.76
N ASP A 140 -2.20 -15.57 -21.61
CA ASP A 140 -2.12 -14.11 -21.54
C ASP A 140 -2.13 -13.52 -22.95
N LEU A 141 -3.29 -12.97 -23.37
CA LEU A 141 -3.41 -12.36 -24.69
C LEU A 141 -2.63 -11.04 -24.82
N ILE A 142 -2.32 -10.39 -23.71
CA ILE A 142 -1.50 -9.17 -23.74
C ILE A 142 -0.05 -9.52 -24.12
N ASP A 143 0.47 -10.65 -23.65
CA ASP A 143 1.82 -11.11 -24.00
C ASP A 143 2.00 -11.32 -25.51
N LEU A 144 0.95 -11.76 -26.19
CA LEU A 144 0.97 -11.97 -27.65
C LEU A 144 1.08 -10.66 -28.45
N ILE A 145 0.69 -9.54 -27.87
CA ILE A 145 0.64 -8.25 -28.56
C ILE A 145 1.65 -7.23 -28.03
N TRP A 146 2.21 -7.48 -26.85
CA TRP A 146 3.21 -6.61 -26.21
C TRP A 146 4.62 -7.12 -26.51
N THR A 147 5.09 -6.87 -27.72
CA THR A 147 6.34 -7.43 -28.25
C THR A 147 7.61 -6.96 -27.55
N ASP A 148 7.57 -5.80 -26.88
CA ASP A 148 8.65 -5.21 -26.11
C ASP A 148 8.36 -5.26 -24.60
N ARG A 149 7.58 -6.25 -24.14
CA ARG A 149 7.26 -6.46 -22.73
C ARG A 149 8.54 -6.65 -21.90
N PRO A 150 8.74 -5.85 -20.84
CA PRO A 150 9.87 -6.07 -19.96
C PRO A 150 9.87 -7.49 -19.37
N PRO A 151 11.02 -8.15 -19.21
CA PRO A 151 11.09 -9.45 -18.55
C PRO A 151 10.69 -9.32 -17.08
N MET A 152 10.35 -10.43 -16.45
CA MET A 152 10.20 -10.49 -14.99
C MET A 152 11.52 -10.12 -14.34
N SER A 153 11.44 -9.37 -13.23
CA SER A 153 12.63 -8.97 -12.46
C SER A 153 13.35 -10.18 -11.89
N LYS A 154 14.67 -10.07 -11.76
CA LYS A 154 15.58 -11.04 -11.14
C LYS A 154 16.51 -10.30 -10.17
N ALA A 155 15.95 -9.43 -9.35
CA ALA A 155 16.72 -8.66 -8.39
C ALA A 155 17.35 -9.58 -7.33
N PRO A 156 18.54 -9.22 -6.80
CA PRO A 156 19.20 -10.01 -5.78
C PRO A 156 18.36 -10.18 -4.52
N VAL A 157 18.42 -11.36 -3.92
CA VAL A 157 17.79 -11.63 -2.63
C VAL A 157 18.70 -11.21 -1.50
N MET A 158 18.22 -10.38 -0.60
CA MET A 158 18.88 -9.98 0.63
C MET A 158 18.39 -10.83 1.81
N ILE A 159 19.30 -11.48 2.52
CA ILE A 159 19.00 -12.14 3.80
C ILE A 159 18.83 -11.05 4.86
N PHE A 160 17.69 -11.04 5.54
CA PHE A 160 17.36 -10.02 6.52
C PHE A 160 17.70 -10.50 7.93
N ASP A 161 18.72 -9.90 8.53
CA ASP A 161 19.33 -10.35 9.78
C ASP A 161 18.35 -10.31 10.97
N ASN A 162 18.49 -11.29 11.88
CA ASN A 162 17.67 -11.39 13.10
C ASN A 162 17.80 -10.18 14.04
N LYS A 163 18.88 -9.41 13.99
CA LYS A 163 18.99 -8.15 14.74
C LYS A 163 17.93 -7.11 14.32
N TYR A 164 17.38 -7.25 13.11
CA TYR A 164 16.27 -6.44 12.61
C TYR A 164 14.92 -7.14 12.77
N THR A 165 14.84 -8.43 12.45
CA THR A 165 13.57 -9.17 12.47
C THR A 165 13.12 -9.58 13.87
N GLY A 166 14.05 -9.75 14.82
CA GLY A 166 13.76 -10.15 16.20
C GLY A 166 13.26 -11.58 16.37
N GLU A 167 13.05 -12.32 15.28
CA GLU A 167 12.58 -13.71 15.28
C GLU A 167 13.19 -14.49 14.12
N ASP A 168 13.70 -15.68 14.39
CA ASP A 168 14.27 -16.55 13.37
C ASP A 168 13.21 -17.31 12.56
N ILE A 169 13.62 -17.88 11.41
CA ILE A 169 12.73 -18.62 10.52
C ILE A 169 12.11 -19.84 11.22
N SER A 170 12.89 -20.57 12.02
CA SER A 170 12.42 -21.80 12.67
C SER A 170 11.26 -21.51 13.62
N SER A 171 11.34 -20.42 14.37
CA SER A 171 10.27 -19.95 15.25
C SER A 171 9.02 -19.58 14.43
N LYS A 172 9.18 -18.83 13.35
CA LYS A 172 8.06 -18.43 12.47
C LYS A 172 7.39 -19.63 11.81
N LEU A 173 8.17 -20.54 11.23
CA LEU A 173 7.66 -21.78 10.62
C LEU A 173 6.88 -22.62 11.63
N LYS A 174 7.39 -22.75 12.88
CA LYS A 174 6.70 -23.46 13.94
C LYS A 174 5.33 -22.84 14.22
N ARG A 175 5.24 -21.52 14.41
CA ARG A 175 3.98 -20.82 14.67
C ARG A 175 2.98 -21.00 13.54
N VAL A 176 3.41 -20.89 12.28
CA VAL A 176 2.54 -21.09 11.11
C VAL A 176 2.04 -22.53 11.04
N ARG A 177 2.92 -23.53 11.26
CA ARG A 177 2.54 -24.94 11.30
C ARG A 177 1.55 -25.26 12.42
N GLU A 178 1.69 -24.65 13.59
CA GLU A 178 0.71 -24.76 14.68
C GLU A 178 -0.67 -24.22 14.27
N GLN A 179 -0.74 -23.09 13.58
CA GLN A 179 -1.99 -22.56 13.05
C GLN A 179 -2.59 -23.43 11.95
N MET A 180 -1.76 -23.96 11.04
CA MET A 180 -2.21 -24.95 10.05
C MET A 180 -2.83 -26.18 10.72
N ALA A 181 -2.17 -26.74 11.73
CA ALA A 181 -2.66 -27.90 12.46
C ALA A 181 -4.00 -27.61 13.17
N GLN A 182 -4.14 -26.44 13.80
CA GLN A 182 -5.40 -26.01 14.43
C GLN A 182 -6.56 -25.91 13.44
N LYS A 183 -6.28 -25.52 12.18
CA LYS A 183 -7.25 -25.46 11.10
C LYS A 183 -7.48 -26.85 10.44
N GLY A 184 -6.66 -27.86 10.75
CA GLY A 184 -6.68 -29.15 10.10
C GLY A 184 -6.07 -29.17 8.71
N ALA A 185 -5.23 -28.20 8.37
CA ALA A 185 -4.51 -28.11 7.12
C ALA A 185 -3.19 -28.92 7.18
N THR A 186 -2.88 -29.65 6.13
CA THR A 186 -1.63 -30.42 6.00
C THR A 186 -0.63 -29.73 5.07
N LEU A 187 -1.12 -28.93 4.14
CA LEU A 187 -0.33 -28.16 3.19
C LEU A 187 -0.85 -26.71 3.12
N HIS A 188 0.02 -25.73 3.12
CA HIS A 188 -0.30 -24.32 2.90
C HIS A 188 0.37 -23.82 1.62
N LEU A 189 -0.42 -23.30 0.69
CA LEU A 189 0.07 -22.66 -0.53
C LEU A 189 0.03 -21.13 -0.36
N MET A 190 1.19 -20.51 -0.42
CA MET A 190 1.34 -19.05 -0.27
C MET A 190 1.76 -18.42 -1.60
N SER A 191 1.04 -17.41 -2.03
CA SER A 191 1.41 -16.56 -3.16
C SER A 191 1.74 -15.12 -2.75
N SER A 192 1.31 -14.66 -1.57
CA SER A 192 1.62 -13.32 -1.08
C SER A 192 3.12 -13.13 -0.88
N LEU A 193 3.71 -12.23 -1.66
CA LEU A 193 5.15 -11.93 -1.60
C LEU A 193 5.56 -11.36 -0.24
N TYR A 194 4.69 -10.59 0.38
CA TYR A 194 4.91 -9.98 1.70
C TYR A 194 5.02 -11.03 2.80
N ASP A 195 4.14 -12.02 2.76
CA ASP A 195 4.05 -13.09 3.75
C ASP A 195 5.23 -14.06 3.60
N ILE A 196 5.62 -14.39 2.36
CA ILE A 196 6.81 -15.20 2.07
C ILE A 196 8.08 -14.48 2.53
N ALA A 197 8.25 -13.20 2.19
CA ALA A 197 9.42 -12.42 2.59
C ALA A 197 9.53 -12.28 4.11
N TRP A 198 8.40 -12.07 4.81
CA TRP A 198 8.35 -12.06 6.26
C TRP A 198 8.73 -13.41 6.86
N LEU A 199 8.13 -14.49 6.37
CA LEU A 199 8.32 -15.85 6.89
C LEU A 199 9.77 -16.33 6.75
N LEU A 200 10.39 -16.07 5.59
CA LEU A 200 11.75 -16.51 5.26
C LEU A 200 12.85 -15.54 5.70
N ASN A 201 12.51 -14.42 6.33
CA ASN A 201 13.46 -13.36 6.67
C ASN A 201 14.34 -12.94 5.47
N VAL A 202 13.70 -12.69 4.34
CA VAL A 202 14.36 -12.21 3.11
C VAL A 202 13.70 -10.94 2.59
N ARG A 203 14.46 -10.18 1.82
CA ARG A 203 13.98 -9.02 1.06
C ARG A 203 14.53 -9.10 -0.36
N GLY A 204 13.94 -8.37 -1.29
CA GLY A 204 14.40 -8.30 -2.67
C GLY A 204 14.04 -6.97 -3.31
N GLY A 205 14.29 -6.82 -4.60
CA GLY A 205 14.04 -5.59 -5.34
C GLY A 205 13.19 -5.83 -6.60
N ASP A 206 12.33 -6.86 -6.61
CA ASP A 206 11.57 -7.23 -7.81
C ASP A 206 10.42 -6.27 -8.11
N ILE A 207 9.95 -5.54 -7.11
CA ILE A 207 8.91 -4.51 -7.25
C ILE A 207 9.46 -3.20 -6.71
N SER A 208 9.34 -2.12 -7.50
CA SER A 208 9.76 -0.78 -7.07
C SER A 208 9.04 -0.38 -5.78
N TYR A 209 9.77 0.17 -4.83
CA TYR A 209 9.28 0.59 -3.51
C TYR A 209 8.82 -0.56 -2.59
N VAL A 210 8.89 -1.80 -3.02
CA VAL A 210 8.43 -2.93 -2.21
C VAL A 210 9.53 -4.00 -2.16
N PRO A 211 10.19 -4.20 -1.01
CA PRO A 211 11.37 -5.05 -0.93
C PRO A 211 11.01 -6.54 -0.85
N VAL A 212 10.50 -7.11 -1.94
CA VAL A 212 10.04 -8.50 -2.05
C VAL A 212 10.73 -9.25 -3.19
N VAL A 213 10.59 -10.58 -3.17
CA VAL A 213 11.08 -11.51 -4.19
C VAL A 213 9.90 -12.18 -4.86
N LEU A 214 9.82 -12.13 -6.19
CA LEU A 214 8.80 -12.87 -6.96
C LEU A 214 8.94 -14.36 -6.70
N SER A 215 7.99 -14.96 -5.99
CA SER A 215 8.09 -16.34 -5.54
C SER A 215 6.76 -16.92 -5.06
N TYR A 216 6.69 -18.25 -4.99
CA TYR A 216 5.63 -18.99 -4.33
C TYR A 216 6.22 -19.85 -3.21
N LEU A 217 5.41 -20.26 -2.27
CA LEU A 217 5.85 -21.15 -1.19
C LEU A 217 4.80 -22.23 -0.91
N ALA A 218 5.27 -23.47 -0.77
CA ALA A 218 4.48 -24.60 -0.29
C ALA A 218 5.05 -25.08 1.06
N LEU A 219 4.22 -25.01 2.11
CA LEU A 219 4.59 -25.36 3.47
C LEU A 219 3.75 -26.52 3.97
N SER A 220 4.39 -27.64 4.31
CA SER A 220 3.76 -28.76 5.05
C SER A 220 4.27 -28.80 6.49
N GLN A 221 3.80 -29.80 7.26
CA GLN A 221 4.32 -30.03 8.61
C GLN A 221 5.83 -30.37 8.62
N ASP A 222 6.31 -31.01 7.55
CA ASP A 222 7.67 -31.57 7.48
C ASP A 222 8.58 -30.84 6.47
N SER A 223 8.00 -30.12 5.52
CA SER A 223 8.74 -29.49 4.42
C SER A 223 8.40 -28.04 4.23
N CYS A 224 9.32 -27.30 3.61
CA CYS A 224 9.13 -25.94 3.13
C CYS A 224 9.82 -25.84 1.76
N ILE A 225 9.05 -25.58 0.71
CA ILE A 225 9.55 -25.47 -0.65
C ILE A 225 9.30 -24.05 -1.13
N TRP A 226 10.38 -23.35 -1.48
CA TRP A 226 10.34 -21.99 -2.02
C TRP A 226 10.59 -22.00 -3.53
N PHE A 227 9.62 -21.54 -4.31
CA PHE A 227 9.68 -21.49 -5.77
C PHE A 227 10.09 -20.05 -6.18
N LEU A 228 11.26 -19.92 -6.76
CA LEU A 228 11.81 -18.62 -7.18
C LEU A 228 12.67 -18.79 -8.43
N GLN A 229 13.05 -17.69 -9.05
CA GLN A 229 13.92 -17.73 -10.21
C GLN A 229 15.31 -18.24 -9.82
N GLU A 230 15.84 -19.25 -10.54
CA GLU A 230 17.10 -19.92 -10.17
C GLU A 230 18.30 -18.99 -10.15
N GLU A 231 18.29 -17.97 -11.03
CA GLU A 231 19.38 -17.02 -11.18
C GLU A 231 19.63 -16.15 -9.95
N VAL A 232 18.62 -16.00 -9.06
CA VAL A 232 18.78 -15.21 -7.82
C VAL A 232 19.27 -16.05 -6.65
N VAL A 233 19.39 -17.37 -6.81
CA VAL A 233 19.84 -18.30 -5.76
C VAL A 233 21.38 -18.32 -5.71
N THR A 234 21.95 -17.41 -4.94
CA THR A 234 23.39 -17.38 -4.69
C THR A 234 23.82 -18.50 -3.73
N GLU A 235 25.11 -18.86 -3.71
CA GLU A 235 25.65 -19.85 -2.75
C GLU A 235 25.40 -19.43 -1.29
N THR A 236 25.44 -18.14 -0.98
CA THR A 236 25.15 -17.61 0.36
C THR A 236 23.69 -17.81 0.72
N LEU A 237 22.77 -17.50 -0.21
CA LEU A 237 21.34 -17.73 0.00
C LEU A 237 21.06 -19.21 0.16
N LYS A 238 21.63 -20.05 -0.69
CA LYS A 238 21.47 -21.51 -0.60
C LYS A 238 21.90 -22.05 0.76
N ALA A 239 23.09 -21.67 1.22
CA ALA A 239 23.59 -22.08 2.55
C ALA A 239 22.66 -21.64 3.69
N TYR A 240 22.06 -20.44 3.57
CA TYR A 240 21.08 -19.93 4.53
C TYR A 240 19.80 -20.76 4.52
N LEU A 241 19.27 -21.09 3.34
CA LEU A 241 18.05 -21.88 3.17
C LEU A 241 18.26 -23.33 3.64
N ASP A 242 19.36 -23.97 3.24
CA ASP A 242 19.73 -25.33 3.66
C ASP A 242 19.82 -25.44 5.19
N LYS A 243 20.45 -24.45 5.85
CA LYS A 243 20.53 -24.37 7.32
C LYS A 243 19.15 -24.35 7.99
N ASN A 244 18.14 -23.77 7.32
CA ASN A 244 16.77 -23.64 7.82
C ASN A 244 15.83 -24.71 7.29
N GLY A 245 16.34 -25.71 6.56
CA GLY A 245 15.54 -26.82 6.01
C GLY A 245 14.58 -26.39 4.89
N ILE A 246 14.91 -25.35 4.13
CA ILE A 246 14.11 -24.81 3.04
C ILE A 246 14.68 -25.31 1.71
N GLN A 247 13.85 -25.97 0.93
CA GLN A 247 14.19 -26.42 -0.43
C GLN A 247 13.82 -25.33 -1.45
N THR A 248 14.62 -25.19 -2.51
CA THR A 248 14.29 -24.30 -3.63
C THR A 248 13.88 -25.11 -4.85
N ARG A 249 12.96 -24.56 -5.65
CA ARG A 249 12.60 -25.03 -6.99
C ARG A 249 12.46 -23.85 -7.94
N PRO A 250 12.58 -24.07 -9.26
CA PRO A 250 12.29 -23.05 -10.26
C PRO A 250 10.90 -22.45 -10.08
N TYR A 251 10.79 -21.13 -10.29
CA TYR A 251 9.53 -20.38 -10.15
C TYR A 251 8.38 -21.00 -10.94
N ASP A 252 8.63 -21.37 -12.19
CA ASP A 252 7.63 -21.90 -13.11
C ASP A 252 7.16 -23.31 -12.76
N ASP A 253 7.90 -24.05 -11.91
CA ASP A 253 7.52 -25.39 -11.45
C ASP A 253 6.34 -25.36 -10.48
N PHE A 254 5.95 -24.18 -9.96
CA PHE A 254 4.91 -24.09 -8.93
C PHE A 254 3.56 -24.64 -9.41
N TYR A 255 3.09 -24.28 -10.60
CA TYR A 255 1.80 -24.76 -11.11
C TYR A 255 1.82 -26.26 -11.40
N GLU A 256 2.96 -26.78 -11.84
CA GLU A 256 3.11 -28.24 -12.03
C GLU A 256 3.15 -28.98 -10.68
N TYR A 257 3.77 -28.39 -9.66
CA TYR A 257 3.69 -28.91 -8.29
C TYR A 257 2.24 -28.96 -7.79
N VAL A 258 1.46 -27.89 -8.01
CA VAL A 258 0.04 -27.82 -7.58
C VAL A 258 -0.80 -28.92 -8.22
N LYS A 259 -0.62 -29.23 -9.52
CA LYS A 259 -1.32 -30.31 -10.22
C LYS A 259 -1.05 -31.71 -9.66
N HIS A 260 0.07 -31.90 -8.98
CA HIS A 260 0.50 -33.19 -8.44
C HIS A 260 0.35 -33.29 -6.92
N ILE A 261 -0.42 -32.40 -6.29
CA ILE A 261 -0.73 -32.49 -4.86
C ILE A 261 -1.58 -33.76 -4.63
N ASP A 262 -1.19 -34.56 -3.61
CA ASP A 262 -1.92 -35.80 -3.23
C ASP A 262 -3.33 -35.41 -2.75
N GLU A 263 -4.36 -36.11 -3.23
CA GLU A 263 -5.77 -35.93 -2.84
C GLU A 263 -6.03 -36.12 -1.34
N LYS A 264 -5.09 -36.73 -0.60
CA LYS A 264 -5.15 -36.81 0.87
C LYS A 264 -4.81 -35.54 1.59
N GLU A 265 -4.15 -34.59 0.88
CA GLU A 265 -3.80 -33.32 1.47
C GLU A 265 -5.04 -32.44 1.73
N THR A 266 -4.96 -31.65 2.79
CA THR A 266 -5.91 -30.57 3.05
C THR A 266 -5.15 -29.26 2.87
N VAL A 267 -5.44 -28.56 1.78
CA VAL A 267 -4.72 -27.35 1.37
C VAL A 267 -5.35 -26.11 2.00
N LEU A 268 -4.56 -25.38 2.77
CA LEU A 268 -4.89 -24.02 3.21
C LEU A 268 -4.44 -23.03 2.14
N LEU A 269 -5.32 -22.15 1.73
CA LEU A 269 -5.02 -21.01 0.86
C LEU A 269 -6.06 -19.90 1.08
N ASN A 270 -5.75 -18.69 0.65
CA ASN A 270 -6.65 -17.55 0.67
C ASN A 270 -7.08 -17.22 -0.76
N THR A 271 -8.33 -17.52 -1.11
CA THR A 271 -8.86 -17.31 -2.48
C THR A 271 -8.88 -15.84 -2.91
N SER A 272 -8.81 -14.89 -1.96
CA SER A 272 -8.69 -13.47 -2.27
C SER A 272 -7.27 -13.04 -2.63
N ILE A 273 -6.26 -13.90 -2.41
CA ILE A 273 -4.85 -13.63 -2.65
C ILE A 273 -4.28 -14.55 -3.73
N VAL A 274 -4.52 -15.89 -3.62
CA VAL A 274 -4.03 -16.82 -4.65
C VAL A 274 -4.75 -16.57 -5.97
N ASN A 275 -4.02 -16.64 -7.08
CA ASN A 275 -4.62 -16.46 -8.38
C ASN A 275 -5.50 -17.65 -8.81
N TYR A 276 -6.42 -17.39 -9.74
CA TYR A 276 -7.41 -18.36 -10.21
C TYR A 276 -6.76 -19.65 -10.74
N ARG A 277 -5.64 -19.53 -11.46
CA ARG A 277 -4.95 -20.69 -12.04
C ARG A 277 -4.43 -21.67 -10.97
N ILE A 278 -4.07 -21.20 -9.78
CA ILE A 278 -3.66 -22.06 -8.67
C ILE A 278 -4.83 -22.97 -8.28
N CYS A 279 -6.01 -22.40 -8.03
CA CYS A 279 -7.20 -23.17 -7.66
C CYS A 279 -7.69 -24.09 -8.80
N ASP A 280 -7.66 -23.60 -10.05
CA ASP A 280 -8.05 -24.37 -11.24
C ASP A 280 -7.08 -25.55 -11.55
N SER A 281 -5.86 -25.48 -11.03
CA SER A 281 -4.84 -26.52 -11.20
C SER A 281 -4.86 -27.59 -10.12
N LEU A 282 -5.59 -27.38 -9.02
CA LEU A 282 -5.71 -28.39 -7.95
C LEU A 282 -6.46 -29.62 -8.42
N PRO A 283 -6.02 -30.85 -8.05
CA PRO A 283 -6.79 -32.05 -8.31
C PRO A 283 -8.19 -32.01 -7.65
N ASP A 284 -9.21 -32.49 -8.33
CA ASP A 284 -10.62 -32.46 -7.86
C ASP A 284 -10.84 -33.07 -6.49
N GLY A 285 -10.03 -34.05 -6.08
CA GLY A 285 -10.13 -34.75 -4.78
C GLY A 285 -9.51 -34.00 -3.60
N VAL A 286 -8.73 -32.92 -3.86
CA VAL A 286 -8.04 -32.19 -2.81
C VAL A 286 -9.03 -31.32 -2.01
N LYS A 287 -8.98 -31.46 -0.69
CA LYS A 287 -9.78 -30.62 0.21
C LYS A 287 -9.12 -29.26 0.37
N VAL A 288 -9.87 -28.19 0.12
CA VAL A 288 -9.40 -26.81 0.29
C VAL A 288 -10.04 -26.17 1.53
N ILE A 289 -9.21 -25.50 2.34
CA ILE A 289 -9.62 -24.60 3.40
C ILE A 289 -9.33 -23.19 2.89
N ASP A 290 -10.38 -22.45 2.54
CA ASP A 290 -10.30 -21.04 2.18
C ASP A 290 -10.31 -20.18 3.44
N ALA A 291 -9.17 -19.62 3.80
CA ALA A 291 -9.04 -18.79 4.99
C ALA A 291 -7.85 -17.83 4.86
N GLU A 292 -7.89 -16.78 5.68
CA GLU A 292 -6.77 -15.84 5.81
C GLU A 292 -5.47 -16.56 6.19
N ASP A 293 -4.37 -16.15 5.56
CA ASP A 293 -3.04 -16.67 5.86
C ASP A 293 -2.65 -16.40 7.32
N PRO A 294 -2.14 -17.40 8.05
CA PRO A 294 -1.74 -17.22 9.45
C PRO A 294 -0.71 -16.09 9.66
N THR A 295 0.09 -15.81 8.65
CA THR A 295 1.14 -14.80 8.65
C THR A 295 0.62 -13.36 8.71
N VAL A 296 -0.60 -13.09 8.25
CA VAL A 296 -1.18 -11.73 8.19
C VAL A 296 -1.14 -11.02 9.54
N VAL A 297 -1.71 -11.64 10.57
CA VAL A 297 -1.68 -11.06 11.93
C VAL A 297 -0.30 -11.14 12.55
N MET A 298 0.44 -12.25 12.30
CA MET A 298 1.76 -12.46 12.86
C MET A 298 2.78 -11.38 12.44
N LYS A 299 2.68 -10.87 11.19
CA LYS A 299 3.57 -9.80 10.72
C LYS A 299 3.06 -8.39 11.08
N ALA A 300 1.75 -8.22 11.25
CA ALA A 300 1.16 -6.95 11.65
C ALA A 300 1.53 -6.58 13.10
N VAL A 301 1.60 -7.57 14.00
CA VAL A 301 2.03 -7.40 15.40
C VAL A 301 3.55 -7.42 15.47
N LYS A 302 4.16 -6.24 15.51
CA LYS A 302 5.62 -6.10 15.58
C LYS A 302 6.14 -6.51 16.97
N ASN A 303 7.23 -7.27 17.00
CA ASN A 303 7.91 -7.61 18.25
C ASN A 303 8.74 -6.41 18.77
N GLU A 304 9.22 -6.48 20.01
CA GLU A 304 9.94 -5.36 20.65
C GLU A 304 11.24 -4.97 19.91
N VAL A 305 11.93 -5.93 19.26
CA VAL A 305 13.12 -5.62 18.43
C VAL A 305 12.73 -4.78 17.21
N GLN A 306 11.64 -5.15 16.54
CA GLN A 306 11.12 -4.39 15.41
C GLN A 306 10.62 -3.01 15.82
N LEU A 307 9.92 -2.89 16.97
CA LEU A 307 9.45 -1.61 17.49
C LEU A 307 10.60 -0.67 17.85
N GLU A 308 11.66 -1.20 18.47
CA GLU A 308 12.85 -0.41 18.76
C GLU A 308 13.58 0.04 17.50
N ASN A 309 13.65 -0.82 16.50
CA ASN A 309 14.23 -0.47 15.20
C ASN A 309 13.35 0.56 14.46
N LEU A 310 12.02 0.44 14.47
CA LEU A 310 11.12 1.44 13.89
C LEU A 310 11.36 2.84 14.47
N ARG A 311 11.55 2.96 15.80
CA ARG A 311 11.89 4.25 16.42
C ARG A 311 13.18 4.86 15.83
N LYS A 312 14.18 4.00 15.51
CA LYS A 312 15.43 4.45 14.87
C LYS A 312 15.20 4.87 13.43
N ALA A 313 14.43 4.09 12.66
CA ALA A 313 14.07 4.43 11.27
C ALA A 313 13.35 5.78 11.21
N HIS A 314 12.34 5.97 12.06
CA HIS A 314 11.59 7.23 12.14
C HIS A 314 12.43 8.43 12.60
N LEU A 315 13.44 8.21 13.44
CA LEU A 315 14.37 9.28 13.83
C LEU A 315 15.26 9.69 12.65
N LYS A 316 15.79 8.73 11.90
CA LYS A 316 16.57 8.99 10.66
C LYS A 316 15.74 9.76 9.64
N ASP A 317 14.50 9.31 9.40
CA ASP A 317 13.57 9.95 8.49
C ASP A 317 13.20 11.36 8.95
N ALA A 318 12.98 11.55 10.25
CA ALA A 318 12.70 12.86 10.85
C ALA A 318 13.85 13.86 10.65
N VAL A 319 15.10 13.41 10.72
CA VAL A 319 16.27 14.26 10.43
C VAL A 319 16.24 14.72 8.99
N ALA A 320 15.99 13.81 8.02
CA ALA A 320 15.87 14.15 6.61
C ALA A 320 14.72 15.14 6.36
N MET A 321 13.55 14.88 6.93
CA MET A 321 12.36 15.75 6.80
C MET A 321 12.55 17.13 7.43
N CYS A 322 13.20 17.22 8.60
CA CYS A 322 13.48 18.51 9.25
C CYS A 322 14.49 19.35 8.44
N LYS A 323 15.54 18.71 7.89
CA LYS A 323 16.48 19.37 6.98
C LYS A 323 15.80 19.84 5.70
N PHE A 324 14.91 19.00 5.13
CA PHE A 324 14.09 19.38 3.98
C PHE A 324 13.21 20.58 4.28
N MET A 325 12.47 20.57 5.39
CA MET A 325 11.61 21.69 5.79
C MET A 325 12.43 22.98 6.00
N TYR A 326 13.61 22.89 6.65
CA TYR A 326 14.54 24.01 6.80
C TYR A 326 14.96 24.56 5.43
N TRP A 327 15.45 23.70 4.53
CA TRP A 327 15.87 24.07 3.19
C TRP A 327 14.73 24.73 2.39
N LEU A 328 13.54 24.12 2.38
CA LEU A 328 12.38 24.62 1.67
C LEU A 328 11.99 26.03 2.15
N LYS A 329 11.80 26.18 3.45
CA LYS A 329 11.36 27.44 4.07
C LYS A 329 12.39 28.58 3.97
N THR A 330 13.67 28.25 3.95
CA THR A 330 14.74 29.27 3.87
C THR A 330 15.07 29.68 2.44
N ASN A 331 14.76 28.85 1.45
CA ASN A 331 15.15 29.09 0.06
C ASN A 331 13.99 29.37 -0.90
N ILE A 332 12.74 29.16 -0.49
CA ILE A 332 11.59 29.47 -1.33
C ILE A 332 11.61 30.93 -1.81
N GLY A 333 11.44 31.14 -3.11
CA GLY A 333 11.53 32.46 -3.74
C GLY A 333 12.96 33.01 -3.93
N LYS A 334 14.01 32.30 -3.42
CA LYS A 334 15.42 32.70 -3.59
C LYS A 334 16.14 31.86 -4.65
N ILE A 335 15.78 30.58 -4.76
CA ILE A 335 16.29 29.68 -5.79
C ILE A 335 15.12 29.06 -6.55
N PRO A 336 15.29 28.67 -7.82
CA PRO A 336 14.27 27.92 -8.55
C PRO A 336 14.02 26.56 -7.88
N MET A 337 12.76 26.22 -7.65
CA MET A 337 12.29 24.93 -7.12
C MET A 337 11.04 24.51 -7.88
N THR A 338 10.90 23.23 -8.15
CA THR A 338 9.70 22.62 -8.70
C THR A 338 9.23 21.48 -7.79
N GLU A 339 8.04 20.94 -8.05
CA GLU A 339 7.52 19.76 -7.33
C GLU A 339 8.49 18.58 -7.44
N ILE A 340 9.01 18.28 -8.65
CA ILE A 340 9.99 17.21 -8.88
C ILE A 340 11.30 17.52 -8.16
N SER A 341 11.86 18.73 -8.32
CA SER A 341 13.16 19.04 -7.71
C SER A 341 13.11 19.04 -6.17
N ALA A 342 11.96 19.41 -5.59
CA ALA A 342 11.75 19.33 -4.14
C ALA A 342 11.64 17.87 -3.67
N SER A 343 10.92 17.04 -4.40
CA SER A 343 10.83 15.59 -4.16
C SER A 343 12.21 14.92 -4.23
N ASP A 344 13.00 15.19 -5.28
CA ASP A 344 14.34 14.65 -5.48
C ASP A 344 15.30 15.08 -4.37
N TYR A 345 15.21 16.32 -3.92
CA TYR A 345 16.03 16.81 -2.81
C TYR A 345 15.70 16.08 -1.51
N LEU A 346 14.41 15.88 -1.20
CA LEU A 346 14.02 15.08 -0.03
C LEU A 346 14.52 13.64 -0.12
N ALA A 347 14.39 13.01 -1.30
CA ALA A 347 14.92 11.68 -1.52
C ALA A 347 16.45 11.61 -1.29
N SER A 348 17.20 12.64 -1.71
CA SER A 348 18.64 12.72 -1.47
C SER A 348 19.00 12.80 0.02
N LEU A 349 18.23 13.56 0.81
CA LEU A 349 18.43 13.65 2.26
C LEU A 349 18.14 12.34 3.00
N ARG A 350 17.18 11.54 2.51
CA ARG A 350 16.92 10.18 3.00
C ARG A 350 18.08 9.25 2.64
N ALA A 351 18.59 9.35 1.41
CA ALA A 351 19.71 8.52 0.95
C ALA A 351 21.02 8.77 1.73
N GLU A 352 21.17 9.93 2.37
CA GLU A 352 22.31 10.22 3.28
C GLU A 352 22.21 9.47 4.61
N GLN A 353 21.05 8.93 4.98
CA GLN A 353 20.87 8.24 6.25
C GLN A 353 21.44 6.82 6.18
N GLU A 354 22.16 6.40 7.23
CA GLU A 354 22.70 5.05 7.32
C GLU A 354 21.60 3.99 7.24
N GLY A 355 21.80 2.97 6.40
CA GLY A 355 20.85 1.87 6.26
C GLY A 355 19.63 2.18 5.39
N PHE A 356 19.59 3.33 4.72
CA PHE A 356 18.57 3.61 3.72
C PHE A 356 18.65 2.58 2.57
N LEU A 357 17.52 2.04 2.17
CA LEU A 357 17.41 1.02 1.12
C LEU A 357 16.78 1.60 -0.15
N ASP A 358 15.61 2.23 -0.01
CA ASP A 358 14.85 2.83 -1.10
C ASP A 358 13.73 3.71 -0.51
N LEU A 359 13.01 4.45 -1.34
CA LEU A 359 11.74 5.05 -0.95
C LEU A 359 10.69 3.95 -0.68
N SER A 360 9.75 4.21 0.25
CA SER A 360 8.65 3.27 0.54
C SER A 360 7.49 3.37 -0.46
N PHE A 361 7.41 4.48 -1.20
CA PHE A 361 6.52 4.72 -2.35
C PHE A 361 7.00 5.95 -3.14
N ALA A 362 6.41 6.17 -4.31
CA ALA A 362 6.69 7.36 -5.10
C ALA A 362 6.21 8.62 -4.37
N THR A 363 7.12 9.55 -4.08
CA THR A 363 6.80 10.79 -3.35
C THR A 363 5.67 11.56 -4.03
N ILE A 364 4.65 11.91 -3.27
CA ILE A 364 3.60 12.85 -3.65
C ILE A 364 4.08 14.24 -3.23
N CYS A 365 4.25 15.15 -4.18
CA CYS A 365 4.68 16.51 -3.92
C CYS A 365 3.79 17.46 -4.73
N GLY A 366 2.70 17.93 -4.10
CA GLY A 366 1.65 18.70 -4.77
C GLY A 366 1.58 20.15 -4.31
N TYR A 367 1.91 21.09 -5.20
CA TYR A 367 1.86 22.51 -4.94
C TYR A 367 0.48 23.09 -5.26
N ALA A 368 -0.06 23.92 -4.36
CA ALA A 368 -1.34 24.61 -4.50
C ALA A 368 -2.49 23.63 -4.84
N ASP A 369 -3.17 23.80 -5.98
CA ASP A 369 -4.28 22.94 -6.41
C ASP A 369 -3.87 21.49 -6.78
N HIS A 370 -2.59 21.23 -7.10
CA HIS A 370 -2.09 19.86 -7.24
C HIS A 370 -2.16 19.06 -5.92
N GLY A 371 -2.02 19.74 -4.77
CA GLY A 371 -2.24 19.11 -3.46
C GLY A 371 -3.65 18.58 -3.24
N ALA A 372 -4.65 19.06 -4.02
CA ALA A 372 -6.01 18.53 -3.97
C ALA A 372 -6.18 17.16 -4.68
N ILE A 373 -5.17 16.69 -5.41
CA ILE A 373 -5.15 15.37 -6.03
C ILE A 373 -4.47 14.41 -5.06
N VAL A 374 -5.26 13.57 -4.40
CA VAL A 374 -4.83 12.75 -3.24
C VAL A 374 -3.56 11.95 -3.50
N HIS A 375 -3.44 11.32 -4.68
CA HIS A 375 -2.28 10.56 -5.14
C HIS A 375 -1.61 11.27 -6.35
N TYR A 376 -1.30 12.54 -6.18
CA TYR A 376 -0.61 13.31 -7.22
C TYR A 376 0.79 12.78 -7.45
N SER A 377 1.14 12.62 -8.73
CA SER A 377 2.51 12.32 -9.14
C SER A 377 2.90 13.31 -10.23
N ALA A 378 3.87 14.15 -9.94
CA ALA A 378 4.39 15.11 -10.89
C ALA A 378 5.06 14.38 -12.07
N THR A 379 4.81 14.86 -13.29
CA THR A 379 5.50 14.46 -14.51
C THR A 379 6.21 15.67 -15.10
N GLU A 380 7.09 15.45 -16.08
CA GLU A 380 7.77 16.56 -16.77
C GLU A 380 6.77 17.58 -17.33
N GLU A 381 5.58 17.13 -17.78
CA GLU A 381 4.54 18.00 -18.34
C GLU A 381 3.72 18.72 -17.25
N SER A 382 3.54 18.10 -16.08
CA SER A 382 2.74 18.67 -14.99
C SER A 382 3.57 19.39 -13.94
N ASP A 383 4.90 19.23 -13.94
CA ASP A 383 5.81 19.80 -12.95
C ASP A 383 5.65 21.32 -12.83
N ARG A 384 5.38 21.78 -11.62
CA ARG A 384 5.07 23.18 -11.36
C ARG A 384 6.18 23.84 -10.53
N GLN A 385 6.54 25.05 -10.93
CA GLN A 385 7.47 25.88 -10.15
C GLN A 385 6.81 26.31 -8.83
N LEU A 386 7.49 26.07 -7.72
CA LEU A 386 7.09 26.53 -6.40
C LEU A 386 7.32 28.03 -6.26
N LYS A 387 6.35 28.73 -5.66
CA LYS A 387 6.41 30.17 -5.40
C LYS A 387 6.27 30.44 -3.90
N PRO A 388 6.73 31.61 -3.40
CA PRO A 388 6.57 31.98 -1.99
C PRO A 388 5.11 32.39 -1.68
N GLU A 389 4.18 31.51 -1.96
CA GLU A 389 2.73 31.63 -1.74
C GLU A 389 2.10 30.25 -1.62
N SER A 390 0.92 30.13 -1.02
CA SER A 390 0.15 28.90 -0.94
C SER A 390 0.80 27.79 -0.10
N LEU A 391 0.42 26.55 -0.37
CA LEU A 391 0.77 25.34 0.36
C LEU A 391 1.48 24.34 -0.55
N LEU A 392 2.38 23.53 0.03
CA LEU A 392 2.99 22.36 -0.60
C LEU A 392 2.68 21.13 0.26
N LEU A 393 1.88 20.22 -0.25
CA LEU A 393 1.65 18.91 0.36
C LEU A 393 2.76 17.98 -0.09
N VAL A 394 3.48 17.37 0.86
CA VAL A 394 4.51 16.37 0.62
C VAL A 394 4.20 15.13 1.43
N ASP A 395 3.91 14.05 0.72
CA ASP A 395 3.67 12.72 1.26
C ASP A 395 4.75 11.77 0.74
N SER A 396 5.48 11.13 1.66
CA SER A 396 6.72 10.43 1.33
C SER A 396 7.18 9.52 2.46
N GLY A 397 7.99 8.54 2.12
CA GLY A 397 8.57 7.67 3.12
C GLY A 397 9.81 6.94 2.60
N GLY A 398 10.45 6.17 3.46
CA GLY A 398 11.63 5.39 3.13
C GLY A 398 11.67 4.04 3.81
N HIS A 399 12.33 3.10 3.15
CA HIS A 399 12.78 1.85 3.73
C HIS A 399 14.19 2.01 4.26
N TYR A 400 14.37 1.71 5.53
CA TYR A 400 15.65 1.60 6.21
C TYR A 400 15.82 0.14 6.66
N LEU A 401 17.05 -0.28 6.94
CA LEU A 401 17.26 -1.61 7.54
C LEU A 401 16.47 -1.78 8.86
N GLU A 402 16.16 -0.68 9.52
CA GLU A 402 15.42 -0.65 10.79
C GLU A 402 13.90 -0.55 10.64
N GLY A 403 13.37 -0.30 9.46
CA GLY A 403 11.90 -0.20 9.27
C GLY A 403 11.48 0.61 8.05
N THR A 404 10.18 0.73 7.90
CA THR A 404 9.53 1.52 6.86
C THR A 404 8.93 2.76 7.49
N THR A 405 8.98 3.90 6.79
CA THR A 405 8.35 5.14 7.21
C THR A 405 7.33 5.60 6.17
N ASP A 406 6.29 6.26 6.67
CA ASP A 406 5.24 6.92 5.93
C ASP A 406 4.90 8.23 6.65
N ILE A 407 4.96 9.36 5.93
CA ILE A 407 4.72 10.67 6.52
C ILE A 407 4.21 11.67 5.51
N THR A 408 3.15 12.35 5.85
CA THR A 408 2.72 13.56 5.14
C THR A 408 2.91 14.81 6.00
N ARG A 409 3.45 15.85 5.37
CA ARG A 409 3.41 17.22 5.88
C ARG A 409 2.97 18.18 4.79
N THR A 410 2.11 19.11 5.18
CA THR A 410 1.78 20.27 4.32
C THR A 410 2.55 21.49 4.81
N PHE A 411 3.34 22.06 3.92
CA PHE A 411 4.22 23.20 4.22
C PHE A 411 3.61 24.50 3.69
N VAL A 412 3.68 25.55 4.51
CA VAL A 412 3.31 26.91 4.13
C VAL A 412 4.49 27.57 3.39
N LEU A 413 4.31 27.95 2.14
CA LEU A 413 5.37 28.57 1.33
C LEU A 413 5.35 30.10 1.36
N GLY A 414 4.26 30.72 1.84
CA GLY A 414 4.11 32.17 1.92
C GLY A 414 2.74 32.57 2.49
N PRO A 415 2.16 33.68 2.09
CA PRO A 415 0.85 34.10 2.58
C PRO A 415 -0.23 33.04 2.30
N VAL A 416 -1.03 32.74 3.31
CA VAL A 416 -2.17 31.81 3.25
C VAL A 416 -3.47 32.54 3.59
N THR A 417 -4.58 32.08 3.00
CA THR A 417 -5.91 32.62 3.25
C THR A 417 -6.46 32.13 4.59
N ASP A 418 -7.52 32.78 5.08
CA ASP A 418 -8.23 32.32 6.30
C ASP A 418 -8.84 30.93 6.10
N GLU A 419 -9.34 30.61 4.88
CA GLU A 419 -9.83 29.27 4.52
C GLU A 419 -8.72 28.22 4.65
N MET A 420 -7.51 28.50 4.16
CA MET A 420 -6.36 27.61 4.30
C MET A 420 -5.99 27.39 5.76
N LYS A 421 -5.99 28.44 6.59
CA LYS A 421 -5.69 28.34 8.03
C LYS A 421 -6.74 27.51 8.77
N ASP A 422 -8.04 27.77 8.48
CA ASP A 422 -9.12 27.02 9.09
C ASP A 422 -8.98 25.52 8.77
N MET A 423 -8.83 25.16 7.49
CA MET A 423 -8.69 23.78 7.07
C MET A 423 -7.41 23.13 7.62
N PHE A 424 -6.28 23.83 7.62
CA PHE A 424 -5.01 23.33 8.15
C PHE A 424 -5.11 23.04 9.67
N THR A 425 -5.75 23.95 10.40
CA THR A 425 -5.95 23.78 11.84
C THR A 425 -6.86 22.60 12.13
N ARG A 426 -7.93 22.39 11.33
CA ARG A 426 -8.82 21.20 11.46
C ARG A 426 -8.08 19.91 11.18
N VAL A 427 -7.24 19.83 10.14
CA VAL A 427 -6.41 18.63 9.87
C VAL A 427 -5.46 18.36 11.03
N CYS A 428 -4.82 19.40 11.58
CA CYS A 428 -3.97 19.24 12.78
C CYS A 428 -4.77 18.73 14.00
N ARG A 429 -5.94 19.28 14.28
CA ARG A 429 -6.84 18.83 15.35
C ARG A 429 -7.23 17.36 15.16
N SER A 430 -7.60 16.99 13.94
CA SER A 430 -7.98 15.63 13.56
C SER A 430 -6.87 14.62 13.90
N ASN A 431 -5.65 14.88 13.43
CA ASN A 431 -4.48 14.03 13.71
C ASN A 431 -4.18 13.99 15.23
N MET A 432 -4.12 15.14 15.91
CA MET A 432 -3.81 15.19 17.34
C MET A 432 -4.86 14.48 18.20
N ASN A 433 -6.14 14.57 17.86
CA ASN A 433 -7.23 13.93 18.62
C ASN A 433 -7.17 12.40 18.53
N LEU A 434 -6.90 11.84 17.33
CA LEU A 434 -6.75 10.40 17.17
C LEU A 434 -5.46 9.89 17.79
N ALA A 435 -4.32 10.51 17.52
CA ALA A 435 -3.03 10.12 18.06
C ALA A 435 -2.98 10.05 19.60
N ASN A 436 -3.78 10.86 20.29
CA ASN A 436 -3.84 10.90 21.76
C ASN A 436 -5.03 10.15 22.37
N ALA A 437 -5.68 9.28 21.58
CA ALA A 437 -6.78 8.44 22.08
C ALA A 437 -6.31 7.46 23.17
N LYS A 438 -7.12 7.34 24.22
CA LYS A 438 -7.04 6.26 25.22
C LYS A 438 -8.29 5.40 25.09
N PHE A 439 -8.10 4.09 25.03
CA PHE A 439 -9.19 3.17 24.71
C PHE A 439 -9.04 1.83 25.44
N LYS A 440 -10.06 1.01 25.41
CA LYS A 440 -10.03 -0.34 25.96
C LYS A 440 -9.53 -1.35 24.95
N GLU A 441 -8.80 -2.35 25.41
CA GLU A 441 -8.49 -3.54 24.64
C GLU A 441 -9.77 -4.13 24.00
N GLY A 442 -9.68 -4.52 22.73
CA GLY A 442 -10.81 -5.03 21.93
C GLY A 442 -11.45 -3.99 20.99
N CYS A 443 -10.98 -2.75 21.00
CA CYS A 443 -11.40 -1.76 19.98
C CYS A 443 -10.77 -2.04 18.62
N SER A 444 -11.51 -1.71 17.58
CA SER A 444 -11.06 -1.75 16.17
C SER A 444 -10.93 -0.35 15.60
N GLY A 445 -10.44 -0.24 14.37
CA GLY A 445 -10.28 1.04 13.68
C GLY A 445 -11.56 1.86 13.54
N LEU A 446 -12.72 1.21 13.44
CA LEU A 446 -14.03 1.87 13.42
C LEU A 446 -14.31 2.72 14.66
N ASN A 447 -13.71 2.37 15.80
CA ASN A 447 -13.93 3.09 17.04
C ASN A 447 -13.18 4.42 17.12
N PHE A 448 -12.15 4.62 16.29
CA PHE A 448 -11.22 5.76 16.38
C PHE A 448 -11.40 6.79 15.27
N ASP A 449 -11.84 6.38 14.09
CA ASP A 449 -11.91 7.25 12.91
C ASP A 449 -12.72 8.53 13.16
N ILE A 450 -13.79 8.45 13.97
CA ILE A 450 -14.61 9.60 14.35
C ILE A 450 -13.79 10.71 15.04
N LEU A 451 -12.72 10.37 15.78
CA LEU A 451 -11.88 11.37 16.46
C LEU A 451 -11.14 12.26 15.46
N ALA A 452 -10.83 11.71 14.29
CA ALA A 452 -10.22 12.46 13.21
C ALA A 452 -11.24 13.16 12.32
N ARG A 453 -12.46 12.59 12.13
CA ARG A 453 -13.47 13.20 11.24
C ARG A 453 -14.31 14.26 11.91
N GLU A 454 -14.48 14.21 13.22
CA GLU A 454 -15.35 15.11 13.97
C GLU A 454 -15.06 16.59 13.67
N PRO A 455 -13.81 17.09 13.61
CA PRO A 455 -13.54 18.48 13.26
C PRO A 455 -14.02 18.92 11.86
N PHE A 456 -14.21 17.98 10.93
CA PHE A 456 -14.77 18.25 9.59
C PHE A 456 -16.29 18.08 9.57
N TRP A 457 -16.81 17.06 10.22
CA TRP A 457 -18.25 16.81 10.27
C TRP A 457 -19.01 17.92 10.99
N GLU A 458 -18.38 18.62 11.97
CA GLU A 458 -18.91 19.84 12.60
C GLU A 458 -19.31 20.91 11.58
N ILE A 459 -18.65 20.99 10.44
CA ILE A 459 -18.89 21.98 9.39
C ILE A 459 -19.49 21.36 8.10
N GLY A 460 -19.95 20.11 8.17
CA GLY A 460 -20.55 19.41 7.03
C GLY A 460 -19.57 19.05 5.91
N MET A 461 -18.27 18.92 6.22
CA MET A 461 -17.23 18.50 5.28
C MET A 461 -16.70 17.11 5.64
N ASP A 462 -16.05 16.45 4.68
CA ASP A 462 -15.43 15.13 4.87
C ASP A 462 -14.30 14.92 3.85
N TYR A 463 -13.49 13.88 4.06
CA TYR A 463 -12.51 13.37 3.11
C TYR A 463 -12.82 11.93 2.71
N ASN A 464 -12.53 11.55 1.45
CA ASN A 464 -13.00 10.32 0.81
C ASN A 464 -12.02 9.15 0.86
N HIS A 465 -11.09 9.13 1.84
CA HIS A 465 -10.19 8.00 2.08
C HIS A 465 -10.27 7.51 3.53
N GLY A 466 -9.63 6.38 3.84
CA GLY A 466 -9.48 5.93 5.23
C GLY A 466 -8.60 6.90 6.01
N THR A 467 -8.77 6.94 7.33
CA THR A 467 -7.94 7.81 8.17
C THR A 467 -6.56 7.21 8.45
N GLY A 468 -6.36 5.94 8.10
CA GLY A 468 -5.04 5.30 8.23
C GLY A 468 -5.08 3.81 7.91
N HIS A 469 -3.90 3.26 7.70
CA HIS A 469 -3.64 1.87 7.34
C HIS A 469 -2.48 1.30 8.16
N GLY A 470 -2.39 -0.03 8.25
CA GLY A 470 -1.22 -0.68 8.83
C GLY A 470 0.02 -0.49 7.96
N VAL A 471 1.21 -0.56 8.59
CA VAL A 471 2.51 -0.37 7.91
C VAL A 471 3.36 -1.63 8.02
N GLY A 472 3.93 -2.08 6.89
CA GLY A 472 4.81 -3.23 6.83
C GLY A 472 6.22 -2.91 7.36
N TYR A 473 6.89 -3.92 7.92
CA TYR A 473 8.25 -3.78 8.44
C TYR A 473 9.29 -4.14 7.36
N VAL A 474 9.83 -3.12 6.68
CA VAL A 474 10.67 -3.28 5.47
C VAL A 474 9.95 -4.19 4.46
N LEU A 475 8.68 -3.89 4.23
CA LEU A 475 7.76 -4.54 3.31
C LEU A 475 6.85 -3.46 2.70
N ASN A 476 5.67 -3.84 2.17
CA ASN A 476 4.75 -2.85 1.62
C ASN A 476 4.36 -1.79 2.66
N VAL A 477 4.34 -0.52 2.28
CA VAL A 477 3.90 0.57 3.15
C VAL A 477 2.46 0.37 3.62
N HIS A 478 1.57 -0.08 2.74
CA HIS A 478 0.22 -0.49 3.07
C HIS A 478 0.18 -1.96 3.52
N GLU A 479 0.01 -2.22 4.80
CA GLU A 479 -0.06 -3.59 5.34
C GLU A 479 -1.30 -3.78 6.21
N GLY A 480 -2.23 -4.63 5.78
CA GLY A 480 -3.31 -5.06 6.65
C GLY A 480 -2.85 -5.94 7.82
N PRO A 481 -3.74 -6.29 8.76
CA PRO A 481 -5.20 -6.14 8.71
C PRO A 481 -5.75 -4.89 9.43
N ASN A 482 -4.91 -4.11 10.12
CA ASN A 482 -5.31 -2.93 10.88
C ASN A 482 -5.44 -1.70 9.99
N SER A 483 -6.45 -0.86 10.28
CA SER A 483 -6.68 0.41 9.59
C SER A 483 -7.62 1.28 10.41
N PHE A 484 -7.68 2.60 10.12
CA PHE A 484 -8.69 3.51 10.67
C PHE A 484 -9.66 3.89 9.56
N HIS A 485 -10.96 3.61 9.75
CA HIS A 485 -12.03 3.97 8.80
C HIS A 485 -13.38 4.01 9.50
N TRP A 486 -14.29 4.86 9.01
CA TRP A 486 -15.57 5.13 9.69
C TRP A 486 -16.69 4.15 9.35
N LYS A 487 -16.56 3.37 8.28
CA LYS A 487 -17.58 2.41 7.83
C LYS A 487 -16.94 1.11 7.34
N GLN A 488 -17.68 0.02 7.46
CA GLN A 488 -17.28 -1.23 6.78
C GLN A 488 -17.53 -1.11 5.28
N TYR A 489 -16.56 -1.56 4.50
CA TYR A 489 -16.68 -1.63 3.06
C TYR A 489 -17.15 -3.03 2.64
N PRO A 490 -18.12 -3.14 1.70
CA PRO A 490 -18.55 -4.43 1.17
C PRO A 490 -17.37 -5.24 0.62
N GLY A 491 -17.31 -6.53 0.97
CA GLY A 491 -16.26 -7.44 0.48
C GLY A 491 -14.92 -7.39 1.24
N ARG A 492 -14.76 -6.51 2.22
CA ARG A 492 -13.60 -6.57 3.14
C ARG A 492 -13.86 -7.55 4.28
N THR A 493 -12.78 -8.20 4.74
CA THR A 493 -12.81 -9.06 5.94
C THR A 493 -13.33 -8.31 7.15
N ALA A 494 -13.83 -9.07 8.14
CA ALA A 494 -14.32 -8.50 9.39
C ALA A 494 -13.29 -7.58 10.02
N GLU A 495 -13.79 -6.52 10.63
CA GLU A 495 -13.00 -5.53 11.35
C GLU A 495 -12.05 -6.17 12.35
N ARG A 496 -10.79 -5.78 12.30
CA ARG A 496 -9.75 -6.29 13.22
C ARG A 496 -9.59 -5.44 14.45
N VAL A 497 -9.48 -6.12 15.59
CA VAL A 497 -9.04 -5.47 16.83
C VAL A 497 -7.63 -4.93 16.66
N ILE A 498 -7.39 -3.72 17.12
CA ILE A 498 -6.06 -3.13 17.17
C ILE A 498 -5.32 -3.74 18.39
N GLU A 499 -4.25 -4.49 18.10
CA GLU A 499 -3.46 -5.20 19.10
C GLU A 499 -2.17 -4.46 19.44
N GLU A 500 -1.62 -4.72 20.64
CA GLU A 500 -0.31 -4.19 21.04
C GLU A 500 0.78 -4.58 20.04
N GLY A 501 1.57 -3.61 19.60
CA GLY A 501 2.63 -3.79 18.61
C GLY A 501 2.17 -3.58 17.15
N MET A 502 0.88 -3.41 16.89
CA MET A 502 0.42 -2.97 15.56
C MET A 502 0.80 -1.51 15.33
N VAL A 503 1.26 -1.21 14.11
CA VAL A 503 1.57 0.14 13.63
C VAL A 503 0.52 0.54 12.61
N THR A 504 -0.03 1.75 12.78
CA THR A 504 -1.10 2.27 11.91
C THR A 504 -0.82 3.73 11.62
N THR A 505 -1.00 4.19 10.38
CA THR A 505 -0.94 5.62 10.03
C THR A 505 -2.14 6.36 10.59
N ASP A 506 -1.98 7.66 10.82
CA ASP A 506 -3.02 8.61 11.19
C ASP A 506 -2.88 9.81 10.26
N GLU A 507 -3.64 9.80 9.14
CA GLU A 507 -3.44 10.65 7.96
C GLU A 507 -4.70 11.43 7.54
N PRO A 508 -5.42 12.10 8.44
CA PRO A 508 -6.56 12.91 8.03
C PRO A 508 -6.15 14.01 7.04
N GLY A 509 -7.05 14.34 6.13
CA GLY A 509 -6.79 15.36 5.12
C GLY A 509 -8.06 16.10 4.66
N ILE A 510 -7.90 17.09 3.83
CA ILE A 510 -8.97 17.78 3.12
C ILE A 510 -8.47 18.21 1.74
N TYR A 511 -9.28 18.04 0.71
CA TYR A 511 -8.90 18.23 -0.68
C TYR A 511 -9.97 19.06 -1.39
N LEU A 512 -9.65 20.32 -1.71
CA LEU A 512 -10.55 21.26 -2.36
C LEU A 512 -10.13 21.43 -3.82
N GLU A 513 -10.83 20.74 -4.72
CA GLU A 513 -10.53 20.72 -6.16
C GLU A 513 -10.34 22.15 -6.71
N GLY A 514 -9.25 22.36 -7.45
CA GLY A 514 -8.87 23.66 -8.03
C GLY A 514 -8.40 24.70 -7.02
N LYS A 515 -8.23 24.34 -5.73
CA LYS A 515 -7.77 25.24 -4.68
C LYS A 515 -6.50 24.74 -3.99
N PHE A 516 -6.61 23.74 -3.11
CA PHE A 516 -5.49 23.18 -2.35
C PHE A 516 -5.87 21.83 -1.70
N GLY A 517 -4.86 21.06 -1.31
CA GLY A 517 -4.99 19.91 -0.42
C GLY A 517 -4.12 20.05 0.81
N ILE A 518 -4.58 19.49 1.92
CA ILE A 518 -3.87 19.44 3.20
C ILE A 518 -3.99 18.04 3.76
N ARG A 519 -2.87 17.40 4.11
CA ARG A 519 -2.80 16.14 4.86
C ARG A 519 -1.72 16.28 5.92
N THR A 520 -1.97 15.73 7.09
CA THR A 520 -0.98 15.56 8.16
C THR A 520 -1.00 14.10 8.56
N GLU A 521 0.15 13.46 8.52
CA GLU A 521 0.27 12.04 8.78
C GLU A 521 1.38 11.72 9.75
N ASN A 522 1.08 10.82 10.67
CA ASN A 522 2.02 10.19 11.58
C ASN A 522 1.77 8.68 11.64
N GLU A 523 2.79 7.89 11.94
CA GLU A 523 2.64 6.49 12.31
C GLU A 523 2.51 6.34 13.82
N LEU A 524 1.59 5.45 14.24
CA LEU A 524 1.23 5.21 15.63
C LEU A 524 1.41 3.73 15.99
N ILE A 525 2.10 3.44 17.11
CA ILE A 525 2.15 2.09 17.69
C ILE A 525 1.04 1.95 18.70
N CYS A 526 0.24 0.89 18.64
CA CYS A 526 -0.67 0.52 19.73
C CYS A 526 0.12 -0.07 20.90
N ARG A 527 -0.08 0.47 22.11
CA ARG A 527 0.60 0.05 23.34
C ARG A 527 -0.40 -0.22 24.46
N LYS A 528 -0.05 -1.15 25.35
CA LYS A 528 -0.77 -1.35 26.62
C LYS A 528 -0.46 -0.22 27.60
N GLY A 529 -1.54 0.32 28.16
CA GLY A 529 -1.50 1.29 29.26
C GLY A 529 -1.85 0.66 30.60
N GLU A 530 -2.54 1.41 31.43
CA GLU A 530 -2.98 0.97 32.74
C GLU A 530 -3.99 -0.18 32.66
N LYS A 531 -3.87 -1.15 33.56
CA LYS A 531 -4.89 -2.17 33.82
C LYS A 531 -5.53 -1.93 35.16
N ASN A 532 -6.83 -1.82 35.19
CA ASN A 532 -7.59 -1.59 36.43
C ASN A 532 -8.87 -2.45 36.46
N GLU A 533 -9.81 -2.15 37.41
CA GLU A 533 -11.07 -2.89 37.53
C GLU A 533 -11.98 -2.83 36.30
N TYR A 534 -11.79 -1.84 35.42
CA TYR A 534 -12.54 -1.70 34.18
C TYR A 534 -11.90 -2.47 33.00
N GLY A 535 -10.70 -3.04 33.18
CA GLY A 535 -9.97 -3.84 32.19
C GLY A 535 -8.63 -3.25 31.76
N GLN A 536 -8.08 -3.76 30.67
CA GLN A 536 -6.86 -3.25 30.06
C GLN A 536 -7.17 -2.01 29.22
N PHE A 537 -6.50 -0.89 29.51
CA PHE A 537 -6.49 0.30 28.67
C PHE A 537 -5.30 0.28 27.71
N MET A 538 -5.50 0.89 26.55
CA MET A 538 -4.52 1.01 25.48
C MET A 538 -4.33 2.48 25.15
N TYR A 539 -3.23 2.79 24.46
CA TYR A 539 -2.94 4.12 23.92
C TYR A 539 -2.09 4.00 22.65
N PHE A 540 -1.95 5.08 21.92
CA PHE A 540 -1.03 5.18 20.80
C PHE A 540 0.27 5.89 21.19
N GLU A 541 1.41 5.29 20.82
CA GLU A 541 2.73 5.90 20.87
C GLU A 541 3.04 6.44 19.48
N ASN A 542 3.37 7.72 19.38
CA ASN A 542 3.71 8.34 18.09
C ASN A 542 5.15 8.01 17.70
N LEU A 543 5.34 7.52 16.47
CA LEU A 543 6.65 7.20 15.87
C LEU A 543 7.22 8.35 15.05
N THR A 544 6.38 9.24 14.51
CA THR A 544 6.80 10.30 13.60
C THR A 544 7.25 11.55 14.37
N TYR A 545 8.47 12.02 14.11
CA TYR A 545 9.09 13.12 14.86
C TYR A 545 9.39 14.34 13.97
N VAL A 546 8.42 14.81 13.19
CA VAL A 546 8.53 15.95 12.28
C VAL A 546 7.53 17.03 12.68
N PRO A 547 7.92 18.32 12.76
CA PRO A 547 7.00 19.37 13.20
C PRO A 547 5.83 19.53 12.22
N ILE A 548 4.66 19.86 12.78
CA ILE A 548 3.53 20.39 12.01
C ILE A 548 3.78 21.89 11.83
N ASP A 549 3.59 22.37 10.61
CA ASP A 549 3.93 23.77 10.27
C ASP A 549 3.03 24.77 10.99
N LEU A 550 3.61 25.54 11.92
CA LEU A 550 2.87 26.51 12.73
C LEU A 550 2.42 27.76 11.98
N ASP A 551 2.90 27.99 10.74
CA ASP A 551 2.58 29.21 9.99
C ASP A 551 1.13 29.24 9.47
N ALA A 552 0.43 28.07 9.44
CA ALA A 552 -0.98 27.96 9.11
C ALA A 552 -1.88 27.53 10.28
N ILE A 553 -1.37 27.43 11.49
CA ILE A 553 -2.17 27.12 12.68
C ILE A 553 -2.83 28.39 13.23
N ASP A 554 -4.16 28.33 13.45
CA ASP A 554 -4.90 29.32 14.24
C ASP A 554 -5.17 28.76 15.65
N PRO A 555 -4.42 29.15 16.69
CA PRO A 555 -4.61 28.66 18.03
C PRO A 555 -5.99 28.95 18.64
N ASN A 556 -6.73 29.94 18.11
CA ASN A 556 -8.07 30.27 18.59
C ASN A 556 -9.12 29.23 18.23
N GLN A 557 -8.84 28.40 17.22
CA GLN A 557 -9.72 27.30 16.79
C GLN A 557 -9.42 25.99 17.54
N MET A 558 -8.42 25.97 18.41
CA MET A 558 -8.00 24.79 19.17
C MET A 558 -8.42 24.91 20.64
N THR A 559 -8.89 23.81 21.20
CA THR A 559 -9.09 23.70 22.65
C THR A 559 -7.74 23.67 23.37
N ASP A 560 -7.74 23.98 24.67
CA ASP A 560 -6.52 23.92 25.51
C ASP A 560 -5.93 22.49 25.53
N ARG A 561 -6.78 21.46 25.42
CA ARG A 561 -6.36 20.07 25.32
C ARG A 561 -5.61 19.81 24.01
N GLU A 562 -6.12 20.25 22.87
CA GLU A 562 -5.50 20.09 21.55
C GLU A 562 -4.18 20.87 21.44
N LYS A 563 -4.14 22.11 22.00
CA LYS A 563 -2.87 22.87 22.13
C LYS A 563 -1.85 22.11 22.99
N GLY A 564 -2.32 21.52 24.09
CA GLY A 564 -1.48 20.69 24.96
C GLY A 564 -0.89 19.50 24.23
N TYR A 565 -1.66 18.81 23.39
CA TYR A 565 -1.19 17.70 22.56
C TYR A 565 -0.14 18.14 21.55
N LEU A 566 -0.40 19.21 20.78
CA LEU A 566 0.54 19.73 19.80
C LEU A 566 1.83 20.22 20.46
N ASN A 567 1.74 20.94 21.58
CA ASN A 567 2.91 21.44 22.31
C ASN A 567 3.77 20.27 22.84
N ALA A 568 3.16 19.23 23.39
CA ALA A 568 3.88 18.04 23.88
C ALA A 568 4.54 17.29 22.71
N TYR A 569 3.84 17.13 21.58
CA TYR A 569 4.38 16.55 20.37
C TYR A 569 5.60 17.34 19.86
N HIS A 570 5.49 18.66 19.71
CA HIS A 570 6.58 19.51 19.25
C HIS A 570 7.79 19.54 20.20
N ALA A 571 7.55 19.51 21.51
CA ALA A 571 8.62 19.38 22.50
C ALA A 571 9.41 18.07 22.30
N ARG A 572 8.70 16.96 22.05
CA ARG A 572 9.32 15.67 21.78
C ARG A 572 10.08 15.65 20.45
N VAL A 573 9.54 16.26 19.40
CA VAL A 573 10.24 16.44 18.11
C VAL A 573 11.56 17.16 18.33
N TYR A 574 11.56 18.31 19.01
CA TYR A 574 12.77 19.08 19.26
C TYR A 574 13.80 18.28 20.07
N GLU A 575 13.36 17.64 21.15
CA GLU A 575 14.22 16.81 22.01
C GLU A 575 14.96 15.72 21.21
N LEU A 576 14.24 15.00 20.34
CA LEU A 576 14.79 13.84 19.63
C LEU A 576 15.62 14.22 18.41
N VAL A 577 15.21 15.24 17.66
CA VAL A 577 15.80 15.54 16.36
C VAL A 577 16.94 16.57 16.44
N SER A 578 16.84 17.56 17.34
CA SER A 578 17.85 18.64 17.42
C SER A 578 19.30 18.17 17.62
N PRO A 579 19.58 17.02 18.33
CA PRO A 579 20.96 16.55 18.47
C PRO A 579 21.64 16.10 17.16
N PHE A 580 20.87 15.86 16.08
CA PHE A 580 21.34 15.41 14.78
C PHE A 580 21.41 16.53 13.73
N LEU A 581 21.09 17.76 14.12
CA LEU A 581 21.09 18.94 13.29
C LEU A 581 22.30 19.85 13.62
N ASN A 582 22.70 20.68 12.68
CA ASN A 582 23.67 21.74 12.99
C ASN A 582 22.99 22.85 13.82
N ASP A 583 23.80 23.79 14.36
CA ASP A 583 23.32 24.83 15.27
C ASP A 583 22.24 25.74 14.62
N GLU A 584 22.39 26.04 13.32
CA GLU A 584 21.43 26.87 12.59
C GLU A 584 20.10 26.15 12.37
N GLU A 585 20.16 24.91 11.91
CA GLU A 585 19.00 24.04 11.73
C GLU A 585 18.27 23.79 13.07
N ALA A 586 19.03 23.54 14.15
CA ALA A 586 18.45 23.29 15.48
C ALA A 586 17.77 24.55 16.04
N GLN A 587 18.35 25.73 15.87
CA GLN A 587 17.71 26.99 16.26
C GLN A 587 16.45 27.27 15.43
N TRP A 588 16.50 26.96 14.13
CA TRP A 588 15.33 27.06 13.25
C TRP A 588 14.24 26.08 13.68
N LEU A 589 14.57 24.81 13.94
CA LEU A 589 13.62 23.79 14.42
C LEU A 589 12.95 24.24 15.74
N LYS A 590 13.71 24.85 16.67
CA LYS A 590 13.17 25.40 17.91
C LYS A 590 12.06 26.44 17.67
N LYS A 591 12.16 27.23 16.61
CA LYS A 591 11.12 28.19 16.22
C LYS A 591 9.84 27.47 15.78
N TYR A 592 9.98 26.39 15.01
CA TYR A 592 8.82 25.63 14.47
C TYR A 592 8.25 24.60 15.42
N THR A 593 8.90 24.40 16.58
CA THR A 593 8.43 23.53 17.67
C THR A 593 8.07 24.31 18.94
N ARG A 594 7.96 25.63 18.85
CA ARG A 594 7.54 26.47 19.99
C ARG A 594 6.12 26.13 20.45
N ALA A 595 5.82 26.34 21.71
CA ALA A 595 4.46 26.27 22.22
C ALA A 595 3.56 27.38 21.62
N ILE A 596 2.27 27.06 21.46
CA ILE A 596 1.23 27.98 20.98
C ILE A 596 0.15 28.20 22.01
#